data_913c45340453986f718250efe442d6e6
#
_entry.id   913c45340453986f718250efe442d6e6
#
_cell.length_a   1.000
_cell.length_b   1.000
_cell.length_c   1.000
_cell.angle_alpha   90.00
_cell.angle_beta   90.00
_cell.angle_gamma   90.00
#
_symmetry.space_group_name_H-M   'P 1'
#
loop_
_entity.id
_entity.type
_entity.pdbx_description
1 polymer ?
#
loop_
_entity_poly.entity_id
_entity_poly.type
_entity_poly.pdbx_seq_one_letter_code
_entity_poly.pdbx_strand_id
1 'polypeptide(L)'
;MSLREKELITGLQLGDRSAFDSLFRNYYAGLCSYANIYIRSAYNSEEIVQEIFVKLWEKHNKIIIHTSISAYLYRSVFNACMTYIKSIQSSGFKHIDLEEASIRNELMSMELADGEFTRIFSENVERDLEAAINSLPDQCREIFRMCREENQSYNEISNLLNVSKSTVKTQMVRAMDKILKQMEKYF
;
A
#
# COMPACT_ATOMS: atom_id res chain seq x y z
N MET A 1 -13.86 10.29 3.75
CA MET A 1 -13.09 11.52 3.38
C MET A 1 -13.45 12.63 4.34
N SER A 2 -12.48 13.09 5.14
CA SER A 2 -12.68 14.15 6.15
C SER A 2 -12.94 15.53 5.51
N LEU A 3 -13.49 16.48 6.26
CA LEU A 3 -13.73 17.85 5.77
C LEU A 3 -12.41 18.51 5.34
N ARG A 4 -11.36 18.35 6.15
CA ARG A 4 -10.01 18.88 5.90
C ARG A 4 -9.37 18.26 4.65
N GLU A 5 -9.62 16.99 4.40
CA GLU A 5 -9.13 16.32 3.20
C GLU A 5 -9.82 16.84 1.92
N LYS A 6 -11.13 17.13 2.00
CA LYS A 6 -11.86 17.77 0.91
C LYS A 6 -11.31 19.16 0.59
N GLU A 7 -11.01 19.94 1.61
CA GLU A 7 -10.42 21.28 1.47
C GLU A 7 -9.04 21.21 0.81
N LEU A 8 -8.19 20.26 1.21
CA LEU A 8 -6.88 20.03 0.60
C LEU A 8 -6.99 19.62 -0.88
N ILE A 9 -7.92 18.72 -1.21
CA ILE A 9 -8.14 18.30 -2.60
C ILE A 9 -8.66 19.47 -3.44
N THR A 10 -9.62 20.22 -2.90
CA THR A 10 -10.16 21.40 -3.60
C THR A 10 -9.09 22.47 -3.80
N GLY A 11 -8.29 22.76 -2.78
CA GLY A 11 -7.14 23.66 -2.88
C GLY A 11 -6.15 23.20 -3.95
N LEU A 12 -5.79 21.91 -3.94
CA LEU A 12 -4.93 21.33 -4.96
C LEU A 12 -5.52 21.54 -6.37
N GLN A 13 -6.82 21.23 -6.56
CA GLN A 13 -7.50 21.37 -7.87
C GLN A 13 -7.53 22.82 -8.37
N LEU A 14 -7.54 23.79 -7.45
CA LEU A 14 -7.47 25.21 -7.75
C LEU A 14 -6.02 25.72 -7.96
N GLY A 15 -5.03 24.87 -7.83
CA GLY A 15 -3.61 25.23 -7.96
C GLY A 15 -3.06 25.98 -6.74
N ASP A 16 -3.67 25.78 -5.55
CA ASP A 16 -3.17 26.37 -4.32
C ASP A 16 -1.86 25.68 -3.88
N ARG A 17 -0.78 26.45 -3.91
CA ARG A 17 0.55 26.00 -3.52
C ARG A 17 0.61 25.56 -2.07
N SER A 18 -0.16 26.17 -1.17
CA SER A 18 -0.16 25.82 0.25
C SER A 18 -0.78 24.45 0.48
N ALA A 19 -1.83 24.10 -0.26
CA ALA A 19 -2.43 22.77 -0.26
C ALA A 19 -1.45 21.72 -0.77
N PHE A 20 -0.73 22.00 -1.86
CA PHE A 20 0.31 21.12 -2.39
C PHE A 20 1.47 20.92 -1.40
N ASP A 21 2.00 22.01 -0.80
CA ASP A 21 3.07 21.94 0.18
C ASP A 21 2.67 21.11 1.42
N SER A 22 1.41 21.23 1.83
CA SER A 22 0.85 20.44 2.93
C SER A 22 0.80 18.94 2.59
N LEU A 23 0.35 18.60 1.38
CA LEU A 23 0.36 17.22 0.90
C LEU A 23 1.78 16.65 0.80
N PHE A 24 2.69 17.43 0.25
CA PHE A 24 4.09 17.02 0.13
C PHE A 24 4.70 16.70 1.50
N ARG A 25 4.59 17.62 2.47
CA ARG A 25 5.14 17.43 3.82
C ARG A 25 4.54 16.23 4.55
N ASN A 26 3.23 15.98 4.37
CA ASN A 26 2.54 14.93 5.08
C ASN A 26 2.80 13.54 4.49
N TYR A 27 3.01 13.44 3.18
CA TYR A 27 3.04 12.14 2.50
C TYR A 27 4.41 11.74 1.94
N TYR A 28 5.28 12.71 1.59
CA TYR A 28 6.52 12.42 0.84
C TYR A 28 7.39 11.34 1.49
N ALA A 29 7.72 11.51 2.76
CA ALA A 29 8.61 10.56 3.47
C ALA A 29 8.00 9.15 3.57
N GLY A 30 6.69 9.06 3.88
CA GLY A 30 5.98 7.79 3.94
C GLY A 30 5.90 7.10 2.58
N LEU A 31 5.66 7.87 1.51
CA LEU A 31 5.63 7.34 0.14
C LEU A 31 7.01 6.85 -0.32
N CYS A 32 8.11 7.54 0.05
CA CYS A 32 9.47 7.08 -0.25
C CYS A 32 9.79 5.77 0.47
N SER A 33 9.42 5.66 1.76
CA SER A 33 9.57 4.42 2.52
C SER A 33 8.76 3.29 1.89
N TYR A 34 7.53 3.57 1.48
CA TYR A 34 6.67 2.62 0.79
C TYR A 34 7.25 2.16 -0.55
N ALA A 35 7.70 3.08 -1.40
CA ALA A 35 8.35 2.74 -2.67
C ALA A 35 9.59 1.87 -2.45
N ASN A 36 10.37 2.14 -1.39
CA ASN A 36 11.61 1.42 -1.10
C ASN A 36 11.37 -0.06 -0.73
N ILE A 37 10.18 -0.42 -0.27
CA ILE A 37 9.81 -1.84 -0.02
C ILE A 37 9.89 -2.65 -1.33
N TYR A 38 9.48 -2.05 -2.45
CA TYR A 38 9.44 -2.71 -3.76
C TYR A 38 10.75 -2.53 -4.54
N ILE A 39 11.30 -1.31 -4.53
CA ILE A 39 12.44 -0.91 -5.37
C ILE A 39 13.78 -1.29 -4.74
N ARG A 40 13.85 -1.31 -3.40
CA ARG A 40 15.08 -1.58 -2.62
C ARG A 40 16.26 -0.67 -3.01
N SER A 41 15.95 0.56 -3.37
CA SER A 41 16.89 1.62 -3.68
C SER A 41 16.28 2.95 -3.26
N ALA A 42 16.85 3.59 -2.24
CA ALA A 42 16.36 4.87 -1.73
C ALA A 42 16.33 5.93 -2.84
N TYR A 43 17.39 6.01 -3.65
CA TYR A 43 17.50 6.95 -4.76
C TYR A 43 16.34 6.79 -5.77
N ASN A 44 16.14 5.57 -6.30
CA ASN A 44 15.08 5.31 -7.28
C ASN A 44 13.68 5.47 -6.68
N SER A 45 13.51 5.18 -5.39
CA SER A 45 12.26 5.38 -4.67
C SER A 45 11.90 6.86 -4.56
N GLU A 46 12.88 7.70 -4.24
CA GLU A 46 12.72 9.15 -4.19
C GLU A 46 12.39 9.73 -5.58
N GLU A 47 13.08 9.30 -6.63
CA GLU A 47 12.76 9.71 -8.01
C GLU A 47 11.32 9.38 -8.40
N ILE A 48 10.87 8.14 -8.12
CA ILE A 48 9.49 7.71 -8.41
C ILE A 48 8.49 8.60 -7.67
N VAL A 49 8.71 8.89 -6.40
CA VAL A 49 7.79 9.70 -5.60
C VAL A 49 7.80 11.15 -6.05
N GLN A 50 8.97 11.73 -6.34
CA GLN A 50 9.08 13.08 -6.89
C GLN A 50 8.31 13.23 -8.21
N GLU A 51 8.46 12.27 -9.12
CA GLU A 51 7.73 12.28 -10.39
C GLU A 51 6.20 12.24 -10.19
N ILE A 52 5.72 11.52 -9.17
CA ILE A 52 4.29 11.50 -8.83
C ILE A 52 3.82 12.87 -8.35
N PHE A 53 4.58 13.54 -7.48
CA PHE A 53 4.23 14.89 -7.04
C PHE A 53 4.31 15.93 -8.17
N VAL A 54 5.26 15.81 -9.08
CA VAL A 54 5.32 16.66 -10.29
C VAL A 54 4.06 16.45 -11.13
N LYS A 55 3.70 15.20 -11.43
CA LYS A 55 2.46 14.87 -12.19
C LYS A 55 1.20 15.33 -11.47
N LEU A 56 1.17 15.23 -10.14
CA LEU A 56 0.06 15.71 -9.30
C LEU A 56 -0.12 17.22 -9.49
N TRP A 57 0.98 17.98 -9.46
CA TRP A 57 0.96 19.42 -9.66
C TRP A 57 0.60 19.82 -11.08
N GLU A 58 1.21 19.21 -12.07
CA GLU A 58 0.95 19.51 -13.50
C GLU A 58 -0.51 19.25 -13.90
N LYS A 59 -1.12 18.22 -13.31
CA LYS A 59 -2.49 17.80 -13.63
C LYS A 59 -3.52 18.20 -12.58
N HIS A 60 -3.20 19.09 -11.65
CA HIS A 60 -4.04 19.43 -10.50
C HIS A 60 -5.50 19.72 -10.88
N ASN A 61 -5.74 20.44 -11.98
CA ASN A 61 -7.08 20.83 -12.48
C ASN A 61 -7.88 19.69 -13.13
N LYS A 62 -7.26 18.54 -13.38
CA LYS A 62 -7.89 17.36 -14.02
C LYS A 62 -7.98 16.17 -13.09
N ILE A 63 -7.42 16.27 -11.89
CA ILE A 63 -7.41 15.17 -10.93
C ILE A 63 -8.80 14.96 -10.35
N ILE A 64 -9.30 13.73 -10.47
CA ILE A 64 -10.53 13.30 -9.84
C ILE A 64 -10.17 12.26 -8.80
N ILE A 65 -10.41 12.57 -7.52
CA ILE A 65 -10.14 11.68 -6.39
C ILE A 65 -11.48 11.22 -5.83
N HIS A 66 -11.82 9.97 -6.08
CA HIS A 66 -13.08 9.37 -5.64
C HIS A 66 -13.04 8.80 -4.23
N THR A 67 -11.83 8.53 -3.73
CA THR A 67 -11.56 7.93 -2.42
C THR A 67 -10.85 8.94 -1.51
N SER A 68 -9.80 8.53 -0.81
CA SER A 68 -8.92 9.44 -0.06
C SER A 68 -7.73 9.86 -0.89
N ILE A 69 -7.15 11.02 -0.57
CA ILE A 69 -5.90 11.49 -1.20
C ILE A 69 -4.74 10.53 -0.89
N SER A 70 -4.75 9.96 0.32
CA SER A 70 -3.80 8.93 0.74
C SER A 70 -3.87 7.72 -0.19
N ALA A 71 -5.05 7.11 -0.34
CA ALA A 71 -5.24 5.96 -1.22
C ALA A 71 -4.84 6.26 -2.66
N TYR A 72 -5.14 7.46 -3.17
CA TYR A 72 -4.71 7.89 -4.49
C TYR A 72 -3.19 7.94 -4.64
N LEU A 73 -2.49 8.56 -3.68
CA LEU A 73 -1.04 8.71 -3.71
C LEU A 73 -0.33 7.35 -3.59
N TYR A 74 -0.71 6.52 -2.62
CA TYR A 74 -0.10 5.19 -2.46
C TYR A 74 -0.34 4.29 -3.65
N ARG A 75 -1.53 4.30 -4.24
CA ARG A 75 -1.84 3.56 -5.47
C ARG A 75 -1.01 4.06 -6.66
N SER A 76 -0.81 5.37 -6.75
CA SER A 76 0.02 5.97 -7.80
C SER A 76 1.48 5.54 -7.68
N VAL A 77 2.03 5.53 -6.46
CA VAL A 77 3.39 5.05 -6.17
C VAL A 77 3.51 3.57 -6.49
N PHE A 78 2.57 2.74 -6.05
CA PHE A 78 2.58 1.32 -6.37
C PHE A 78 2.63 1.06 -7.88
N ASN A 79 1.73 1.68 -8.64
CA ASN A 79 1.69 1.52 -10.09
C ASN A 79 3.00 1.96 -10.77
N ALA A 80 3.61 3.04 -10.29
CA ALA A 80 4.91 3.50 -10.79
C ALA A 80 6.04 2.53 -10.44
N CYS A 81 6.07 1.98 -9.22
CA CYS A 81 7.00 0.94 -8.81
C CYS A 81 6.88 -0.31 -9.69
N MET A 82 5.65 -0.77 -9.96
CA MET A 82 5.41 -1.93 -10.82
C MET A 82 5.86 -1.68 -12.25
N THR A 83 5.65 -0.48 -12.77
CA THR A 83 6.13 -0.08 -14.10
C THR A 83 7.66 -0.07 -14.16
N TYR A 84 8.31 0.49 -13.13
CA TYR A 84 9.76 0.49 -12.99
C TYR A 84 10.34 -0.93 -12.94
N ILE A 85 9.77 -1.81 -12.12
CA ILE A 85 10.19 -3.21 -12.00
C ILE A 85 10.06 -3.94 -13.34
N LYS A 86 8.94 -3.75 -14.06
CA LYS A 86 8.74 -4.32 -15.40
C LYS A 86 9.78 -3.84 -16.40
N SER A 87 10.15 -2.57 -16.36
CA SER A 87 11.17 -2.00 -17.25
C SER A 87 12.56 -2.62 -17.02
N ILE A 88 12.91 -2.89 -15.74
CA ILE A 88 14.17 -3.55 -15.38
C ILE A 88 14.15 -5.05 -15.76
N GLN A 89 13.02 -5.73 -15.57
CA GLN A 89 12.88 -7.15 -15.93
C GLN A 89 13.03 -7.38 -17.43
N SER A 90 12.54 -6.47 -18.26
CA SER A 90 12.76 -6.51 -19.71
C SER A 90 14.25 -6.36 -20.11
N SER A 91 15.07 -5.85 -19.18
CA SER A 91 16.52 -5.69 -19.33
C SER A 91 17.35 -6.82 -18.71
N GLY A 92 16.73 -7.95 -18.31
CA GLY A 92 17.44 -9.17 -17.87
C GLY A 92 17.74 -9.27 -16.36
N PHE A 93 17.14 -8.43 -15.51
CA PHE A 93 17.31 -8.48 -14.04
C PHE A 93 16.23 -9.30 -13.31
N LYS A 94 16.60 -9.82 -12.12
CA LYS A 94 15.86 -10.80 -11.29
C LYS A 94 14.36 -10.55 -11.13
N HIS A 95 13.57 -11.62 -11.24
CA HIS A 95 12.14 -11.70 -10.95
C HIS A 95 11.78 -11.17 -9.56
N ILE A 96 11.02 -10.06 -9.50
CA ILE A 96 10.16 -9.72 -8.38
C ILE A 96 8.77 -10.28 -8.73
N ASP A 97 8.17 -11.03 -7.82
CA ASP A 97 6.83 -11.58 -8.02
C ASP A 97 5.79 -10.45 -7.93
N LEU A 98 5.25 -10.04 -9.10
CA LEU A 98 4.31 -8.93 -9.21
C LEU A 98 2.98 -9.22 -8.50
N GLU A 99 2.61 -10.50 -8.33
CA GLU A 99 1.40 -10.88 -7.61
C GLU A 99 1.60 -10.75 -6.09
N GLU A 100 2.78 -11.14 -5.57
CA GLU A 100 3.16 -10.90 -4.18
C GLU A 100 3.18 -9.40 -3.86
N ALA A 101 3.73 -8.59 -4.77
CA ALA A 101 3.72 -7.13 -4.64
C ALA A 101 2.29 -6.55 -4.67
N SER A 102 1.38 -7.11 -5.46
CA SER A 102 -0.01 -6.67 -5.52
C SER A 102 -0.77 -6.94 -4.22
N ILE A 103 -0.65 -8.15 -3.66
CA ILE A 103 -1.27 -8.51 -2.38
C ILE A 103 -0.71 -7.65 -1.25
N ARG A 104 0.60 -7.41 -1.23
CA ARG A 104 1.25 -6.54 -0.25
C ARG A 104 0.74 -5.09 -0.35
N ASN A 105 0.46 -4.60 -1.56
CA ASN A 105 -0.12 -3.27 -1.77
C ASN A 105 -1.55 -3.17 -1.25
N GLU A 106 -2.39 -4.17 -1.46
CA GLU A 106 -3.75 -4.19 -0.90
C GLU A 106 -3.71 -4.16 0.62
N LEU A 107 -2.81 -4.93 1.25
CA LEU A 107 -2.59 -4.92 2.70
C LEU A 107 -2.16 -3.54 3.21
N MET A 108 -1.15 -2.94 2.59
CA MET A 108 -0.64 -1.63 3.01
C MET A 108 -1.62 -0.49 2.71
N SER A 109 -2.39 -0.54 1.63
CA SER A 109 -3.40 0.49 1.35
C SER A 109 -4.51 0.50 2.39
N MET A 110 -4.80 -0.64 3.01
CA MET A 110 -5.71 -0.73 4.17
C MET A 110 -5.14 -0.07 5.43
N GLU A 111 -3.81 -0.14 5.66
CA GLU A 111 -3.15 0.50 6.82
C GLU A 111 -2.98 2.01 6.67
N LEU A 112 -2.80 2.47 5.44
CA LEU A 112 -2.40 3.85 5.16
C LEU A 112 -3.57 4.77 4.79
N ALA A 113 -4.78 4.22 4.67
CA ALA A 113 -5.96 5.00 4.32
C ALA A 113 -6.32 6.09 5.34
N ASP A 114 -5.67 6.14 6.52
CA ASP A 114 -6.07 7.05 7.59
C ASP A 114 -4.93 7.58 8.47
N GLY A 115 -4.30 8.67 8.06
CA GLY A 115 -3.38 9.42 8.92
C GLY A 115 -4.07 10.22 10.04
N GLU A 116 -5.33 10.57 9.94
CA GLU A 116 -6.08 11.36 10.94
C GLU A 116 -7.32 10.63 11.51
N PHE A 117 -7.88 9.70 10.75
CA PHE A 117 -8.91 8.77 11.21
C PHE A 117 -8.32 7.76 12.21
N THR A 118 -7.04 7.45 12.06
CA THR A 118 -6.27 6.49 12.87
C THR A 118 -6.27 6.81 14.36
N ARG A 119 -6.47 8.04 14.79
CA ARG A 119 -6.36 8.40 16.21
C ARG A 119 -7.64 8.16 17.02
N ILE A 120 -8.81 8.16 16.40
CA ILE A 120 -10.11 7.88 17.05
C ILE A 120 -10.61 6.46 16.71
N PHE A 121 -10.22 5.94 15.57
CA PHE A 121 -10.57 4.60 15.11
C PHE A 121 -9.53 3.54 15.52
N SER A 122 -8.27 3.94 15.83
CA SER A 122 -7.13 3.03 15.93
C SER A 122 -7.35 1.87 16.90
N GLU A 123 -7.83 2.11 18.11
CA GLU A 123 -8.00 1.05 19.11
C GLU A 123 -9.07 0.03 18.72
N ASN A 124 -10.14 0.44 18.07
CA ASN A 124 -11.21 -0.45 17.63
C ASN A 124 -10.86 -1.18 16.34
N VAL A 125 -10.27 -0.48 15.37
CA VAL A 125 -9.82 -1.05 14.09
C VAL A 125 -8.68 -2.03 14.32
N GLU A 126 -7.70 -1.67 15.14
CA GLU A 126 -6.54 -2.52 15.45
C GLU A 126 -6.97 -3.80 16.19
N ARG A 127 -7.86 -3.67 17.18
CA ARG A 127 -8.45 -4.83 17.87
C ARG A 127 -9.25 -5.73 16.94
N ASP A 128 -10.06 -5.15 16.07
CA ASP A 128 -10.91 -5.90 15.16
C ASP A 128 -10.11 -6.52 14.00
N LEU A 129 -9.04 -5.85 13.56
CA LEU A 129 -8.07 -6.41 12.62
C LEU A 129 -7.33 -7.60 13.24
N GLU A 130 -6.83 -7.47 14.46
CA GLU A 130 -6.18 -8.58 15.16
C GLU A 130 -7.16 -9.74 15.43
N ALA A 131 -8.41 -9.44 15.74
CA ALA A 131 -9.46 -10.45 15.86
C ALA A 131 -9.73 -11.15 14.51
N ALA A 132 -9.73 -10.40 13.40
CA ALA A 132 -9.87 -10.96 12.06
C ALA A 132 -8.70 -11.89 11.70
N ILE A 133 -7.47 -11.47 11.97
CA ILE A 133 -6.26 -12.29 11.78
C ILE A 133 -6.33 -13.56 12.64
N ASN A 134 -6.71 -13.44 13.91
CA ASN A 134 -6.84 -14.58 14.82
C ASN A 134 -7.95 -15.54 14.43
N SER A 135 -8.96 -15.09 13.69
CA SER A 135 -10.03 -15.93 13.14
C SER A 135 -9.63 -16.76 11.92
N LEU A 136 -8.46 -16.51 11.34
CA LEU A 136 -7.94 -17.30 10.23
C LEU A 136 -7.64 -18.74 10.66
N PRO A 137 -7.78 -19.74 9.77
CA PRO A 137 -7.25 -21.09 10.01
C PRO A 137 -5.75 -21.05 10.34
N ASP A 138 -5.28 -21.95 11.19
CA ASP A 138 -3.92 -21.89 11.75
C ASP A 138 -2.83 -21.74 10.68
N GLN A 139 -2.81 -22.59 9.67
CA GLN A 139 -1.82 -22.51 8.60
C GLN A 139 -1.94 -21.20 7.80
N CYS A 140 -3.17 -20.72 7.57
CA CYS A 140 -3.42 -19.47 6.86
C CYS A 140 -2.90 -18.27 7.65
N ARG A 141 -3.16 -18.27 8.97
CA ARG A 141 -2.70 -17.23 9.90
C ARG A 141 -1.18 -17.22 10.01
N GLU A 142 -0.55 -18.40 10.12
CA GLU A 142 0.90 -18.53 10.15
C GLU A 142 1.55 -17.96 8.90
N ILE A 143 1.11 -18.37 7.72
CA ILE A 143 1.59 -17.85 6.44
C ILE A 143 1.40 -16.34 6.35
N PHE A 144 0.23 -15.83 6.78
CA PHE A 144 -0.06 -14.40 6.78
C PHE A 144 0.92 -13.63 7.67
N ARG A 145 1.17 -14.10 8.91
CA ARG A 145 2.11 -13.46 9.84
C ARG A 145 3.55 -13.50 9.33
N MET A 146 4.02 -14.64 8.83
CA MET A 146 5.36 -14.76 8.25
C MET A 146 5.57 -13.75 7.10
N CYS A 147 4.57 -13.63 6.22
CA CYS A 147 4.63 -12.68 5.11
C CYS A 147 4.61 -11.22 5.60
N ARG A 148 3.79 -10.92 6.61
CA ARG A 148 3.50 -9.56 7.04
C ARG A 148 4.45 -9.05 8.12
N GLU A 149 4.64 -9.81 9.18
CA GLU A 149 5.41 -9.39 10.36
C GLU A 149 6.90 -9.66 10.16
N GLU A 150 7.23 -10.78 9.51
CA GLU A 150 8.61 -11.22 9.30
C GLU A 150 9.17 -10.85 7.91
N ASN A 151 8.35 -10.20 7.05
CA ASN A 151 8.72 -9.79 5.69
C ASN A 151 9.30 -10.92 4.81
N GLN A 152 8.89 -12.17 5.05
CA GLN A 152 9.36 -13.32 4.30
C GLN A 152 8.69 -13.38 2.91
N SER A 153 9.46 -13.74 1.90
CA SER A 153 8.93 -13.99 0.55
C SER A 153 8.17 -15.31 0.48
N TYR A 154 7.28 -15.46 -0.49
CA TYR A 154 6.56 -16.72 -0.71
C TYR A 154 7.48 -17.93 -0.93
N ASN A 155 8.68 -17.71 -1.49
CA ASN A 155 9.67 -18.76 -1.66
C ASN A 155 10.26 -19.20 -0.31
N GLU A 156 10.60 -18.24 0.56
CA GLU A 156 11.12 -18.55 1.92
C GLU A 156 10.07 -19.27 2.74
N ILE A 157 8.82 -18.77 2.76
CA ILE A 157 7.69 -19.41 3.46
C ILE A 157 7.44 -20.82 2.93
N SER A 158 7.45 -21.01 1.60
CA SER A 158 7.25 -22.33 0.99
C SER A 158 8.31 -23.35 1.41
N ASN A 159 9.57 -22.91 1.53
CA ASN A 159 10.67 -23.74 2.00
C ASN A 159 10.57 -24.04 3.49
N LEU A 160 10.24 -23.04 4.32
CA LEU A 160 10.13 -23.19 5.78
C LEU A 160 8.99 -24.13 6.17
N LEU A 161 7.83 -23.98 5.55
CA LEU A 161 6.64 -24.77 5.85
C LEU A 161 6.54 -26.06 5.01
N ASN A 162 7.49 -26.30 4.12
CA ASN A 162 7.50 -27.45 3.21
C ASN A 162 6.20 -27.59 2.39
N VAL A 163 5.71 -26.48 1.87
CA VAL A 163 4.52 -26.41 1.02
C VAL A 163 4.88 -25.79 -0.33
N SER A 164 4.01 -25.95 -1.33
CA SER A 164 4.25 -25.30 -2.62
C SER A 164 4.05 -23.78 -2.54
N LYS A 165 4.78 -23.01 -3.38
CA LYS A 165 4.57 -21.57 -3.52
C LYS A 165 3.13 -21.23 -3.90
N SER A 166 2.48 -22.06 -4.71
CA SER A 166 1.06 -21.90 -5.06
C SER A 166 0.14 -22.08 -3.85
N THR A 167 0.51 -22.95 -2.89
CA THR A 167 -0.21 -23.11 -1.63
C THR A 167 -0.09 -21.84 -0.80
N VAL A 168 1.13 -21.29 -0.63
CA VAL A 168 1.36 -20.02 0.08
C VAL A 168 0.49 -18.92 -0.52
N LYS A 169 0.54 -18.74 -1.84
CA LYS A 169 -0.28 -17.76 -2.57
C LYS A 169 -1.78 -17.94 -2.29
N THR A 170 -2.29 -19.17 -2.41
CA THR A 170 -3.70 -19.45 -2.18
C THR A 170 -4.12 -19.13 -0.73
N GLN A 171 -3.28 -19.45 0.24
CA GLN A 171 -3.54 -19.13 1.65
C GLN A 171 -3.54 -17.61 1.89
N MET A 172 -2.63 -16.86 1.25
CA MET A 172 -2.62 -15.40 1.34
C MET A 172 -3.89 -14.76 0.76
N VAL A 173 -4.35 -15.21 -0.43
CA VAL A 173 -5.62 -14.73 -1.01
C VAL A 173 -6.78 -14.99 -0.06
N ARG A 174 -6.88 -16.21 0.50
CA ARG A 174 -7.93 -16.57 1.46
C ARG A 174 -7.87 -15.72 2.74
N ALA A 175 -6.66 -15.47 3.24
CA ALA A 175 -6.47 -14.60 4.39
C ALA A 175 -7.00 -13.19 4.12
N MET A 176 -6.63 -12.61 2.98
CA MET A 176 -7.06 -11.29 2.56
C MET A 176 -8.58 -11.19 2.41
N ASP A 177 -9.20 -12.10 1.67
CA ASP A 177 -10.65 -12.12 1.48
C ASP A 177 -11.40 -12.16 2.81
N LYS A 178 -10.90 -12.97 3.75
CA LYS A 178 -11.55 -13.13 5.05
C LYS A 178 -11.38 -11.90 5.93
N ILE A 179 -10.17 -11.31 5.96
CA ILE A 179 -9.88 -10.07 6.69
C ILE A 179 -10.71 -8.92 6.11
N LEU A 180 -10.67 -8.70 4.79
CA LEU A 180 -11.44 -7.66 4.11
C LEU A 180 -12.93 -7.75 4.45
N LYS A 181 -13.51 -8.94 4.38
CA LYS A 181 -14.91 -9.16 4.69
C LYS A 181 -15.27 -8.83 6.14
N GLN A 182 -14.39 -9.10 7.09
CA GLN A 182 -14.61 -8.74 8.50
C GLN A 182 -14.40 -7.26 8.76
N MET A 183 -13.56 -6.62 7.98
CA MET A 183 -13.25 -5.19 8.09
C MET A 183 -14.16 -4.31 7.23
N GLU A 184 -15.09 -4.88 6.45
CA GLU A 184 -15.99 -4.18 5.51
C GLU A 184 -16.80 -3.06 6.19
N LYS A 185 -17.08 -3.19 7.49
CA LYS A 185 -17.78 -2.16 8.29
C LYS A 185 -16.99 -0.86 8.48
N TYR A 186 -15.71 -0.85 8.12
CA TYR A 186 -14.83 0.32 8.24
C TYR A 186 -14.58 1.02 6.90
N PHE A 187 -15.06 0.47 5.79
CA PHE A 187 -14.89 0.98 4.42
C PHE A 187 -16.24 1.33 3.79
#